data_356c228eadfb46cf8c75d9baee8ceafc
#
_entry.id   356c228eadfb46cf8c75d9baee8ceafc
#
_cell.length_a   1.000
_cell.length_b   1.000
_cell.length_c   1.000
_cell.angle_alpha   90.00
_cell.angle_beta   90.00
_cell.angle_gamma   90.00
#
_symmetry.space_group_name_H-M   'P 1'
#
loop_
_entity.id
_entity.type
_entity.pdbx_description
1 polymer ?
#
loop_
_entity_poly.entity_id
_entity_poly.type
_entity_poly.pdbx_seq_one_letter_code
_entity_poly.pdbx_strand_id
1 'polypeptide(L)'
;MSGSPYELSASADVLARLHPRLRTYFGRIPSGYVGRGSGTFRVVGTPRRWVWLVLAVFARDAVMFPVWEHDVPFTVENRPVRVGRGPAPDEEPGSGRRDAHRSGSSRADRGRADGREGRPAVRAHRTFHFASGDRTMVDAITAEPEGLVDHLGTRGRVSAVLTVEVPATGPDAGALRLVSTRVSVRALGRAWSLPAGVAPRVELTERFDDEADVQRVSLVLSAPVLGTLYRYEGAFRYAVVPDE
;
A
#
# COMPACT_ATOMS: atom_id res chain seq x y z
N MET A 1 -7.81 7.71 17.88
CA MET A 1 -6.58 8.36 17.38
C MET A 1 -6.67 8.40 15.86
N SER A 2 -6.57 9.58 15.27
CA SER A 2 -6.94 9.85 13.87
C SER A 2 -5.70 10.39 13.13
N GLY A 3 -4.72 9.54 12.87
CA GLY A 3 -3.53 9.82 12.06
C GLY A 3 -3.56 9.07 10.72
N SER A 4 -2.63 9.41 9.80
CA SER A 4 -2.40 8.58 8.61
C SER A 4 -1.75 7.24 9.03
N PRO A 5 -1.81 6.20 8.20
CA PRO A 5 -1.11 4.94 8.49
C PRO A 5 0.39 5.12 8.73
N TYR A 6 1.01 6.06 8.04
CA TYR A 6 2.43 6.39 8.20
C TYR A 6 2.71 7.00 9.57
N GLU A 7 1.85 7.95 10.01
CA GLU A 7 1.94 8.58 11.35
C GLU A 7 1.70 7.59 12.48
N LEU A 8 0.95 6.53 12.24
CA LEU A 8 0.67 5.47 13.21
C LEU A 8 1.76 4.39 13.27
N SER A 9 2.53 4.22 12.18
CA SER A 9 3.55 3.15 12.06
C SER A 9 4.97 3.63 12.29
N ALA A 10 5.27 4.91 12.10
CA ALA A 10 6.60 5.48 12.30
C ALA A 10 6.65 6.33 13.56
N SER A 11 7.83 6.43 14.19
CA SER A 11 8.02 7.34 15.34
C SER A 11 7.96 8.81 14.89
N ALA A 12 7.53 9.68 15.79
CA ALA A 12 7.45 11.12 15.54
C ALA A 12 8.80 11.69 15.09
N ASP A 13 9.92 11.21 15.68
CA ASP A 13 11.27 11.65 15.34
C ASP A 13 11.68 11.27 13.91
N VAL A 14 11.22 10.11 13.41
CA VAL A 14 11.45 9.69 12.02
C VAL A 14 10.68 10.60 11.08
N LEU A 15 9.41 10.84 11.35
CA LEU A 15 8.56 11.70 10.52
C LEU A 15 8.96 13.18 10.57
N ALA A 16 9.53 13.64 11.68
CA ALA A 16 10.04 15.01 11.80
C ALA A 16 11.20 15.31 10.83
N ARG A 17 11.95 14.28 10.40
CA ARG A 17 13.01 14.42 9.40
C ARG A 17 12.51 14.45 7.97
N LEU A 18 11.28 14.05 7.74
CA LEU A 18 10.69 14.01 6.39
C LEU A 18 10.57 15.43 5.81
N HIS A 19 10.87 15.57 4.52
CA HIS A 19 10.71 16.84 3.81
C HIS A 19 9.28 17.39 3.97
N PRO A 20 9.06 18.71 4.16
CA PRO A 20 7.73 19.27 4.43
C PRO A 20 6.66 18.90 3.39
N ARG A 21 7.02 18.90 2.10
CA ARG A 21 6.11 18.50 1.00
C ARG A 21 5.72 17.02 1.09
N LEU A 22 6.64 16.15 1.48
CA LEU A 22 6.35 14.73 1.68
C LEU A 22 5.46 14.50 2.90
N ARG A 23 5.57 15.33 3.95
CA ARG A 23 4.64 15.27 5.09
C ARG A 23 3.19 15.53 4.68
N THR A 24 2.95 16.38 3.68
CA THR A 24 1.62 16.61 3.13
C THR A 24 1.11 15.37 2.39
N TYR A 25 1.99 14.67 1.66
CA TYR A 25 1.62 13.47 0.90
C TYR A 25 1.36 12.26 1.80
N PHE A 26 2.21 12.03 2.81
CA PHE A 26 2.12 10.88 3.72
C PHE A 26 1.31 11.18 4.99
N GLY A 27 0.94 12.42 5.21
CA GLY A 27 0.16 12.87 6.34
C GLY A 27 -1.33 12.53 6.21
N ARG A 28 -2.08 12.97 7.21
CA ARG A 28 -3.52 12.78 7.22
C ARG A 28 -4.22 13.62 6.15
N ILE A 29 -5.05 12.98 5.33
CA ILE A 29 -6.00 13.67 4.44
C ILE A 29 -7.25 14.01 5.28
N PRO A 30 -7.65 15.30 5.36
CA PRO A 30 -8.84 15.71 6.09
C PRO A 30 -10.14 15.10 5.52
N SER A 31 -11.19 15.01 6.35
CA SER A 31 -12.51 14.58 5.87
C SER A 31 -13.05 15.57 4.84
N GLY A 32 -13.62 15.07 3.75
CA GLY A 32 -14.09 15.87 2.63
C GLY A 32 -12.97 16.34 1.69
N TYR A 33 -11.78 15.78 1.84
CA TYR A 33 -10.65 16.04 0.95
C TYR A 33 -10.12 14.75 0.35
N VAL A 34 -9.46 14.88 -0.79
CA VAL A 34 -8.79 13.82 -1.53
C VAL A 34 -7.40 14.30 -1.96
N GLY A 35 -6.45 13.40 -1.95
CA GLY A 35 -5.14 13.70 -2.50
C GLY A 35 -5.12 13.42 -4.00
N ARG A 36 -4.73 14.38 -4.82
CA ARG A 36 -4.61 14.23 -6.28
C ARG A 36 -3.23 14.60 -6.75
N GLY A 37 -2.71 13.84 -7.70
CA GLY A 37 -1.43 14.13 -8.32
C GLY A 37 -1.39 13.68 -9.77
N SER A 38 -0.51 14.29 -10.52
CA SER A 38 -0.23 13.92 -11.91
C SER A 38 1.24 14.12 -12.25
N GLY A 39 1.74 13.30 -13.15
CA GLY A 39 3.14 13.35 -13.55
C GLY A 39 3.49 12.38 -14.64
N THR A 40 4.77 12.04 -14.73
CA THR A 40 5.28 11.12 -15.75
C THR A 40 6.27 10.15 -15.14
N PHE A 41 6.08 8.87 -15.40
CA PHE A 41 7.06 7.84 -15.13
C PHE A 41 8.04 7.75 -16.30
N ARG A 42 9.31 8.02 -16.02
CA ARG A 42 10.41 7.86 -17.00
C ARG A 42 10.52 6.41 -17.48
N VAL A 43 10.21 5.46 -16.63
CA VAL A 43 10.20 4.03 -16.94
C VAL A 43 9.19 3.29 -16.06
N VAL A 44 8.46 2.34 -16.65
CA VAL A 44 7.54 1.44 -15.94
C VAL A 44 7.68 0.03 -16.48
N GLY A 45 7.76 -0.96 -15.58
CA GLY A 45 7.67 -2.38 -15.94
C GLY A 45 9.00 -3.12 -15.88
N THR A 46 9.18 -4.05 -16.81
CA THR A 46 10.37 -4.91 -16.91
C THR A 46 10.66 -5.30 -18.35
N PRO A 47 11.94 -5.26 -18.79
CA PRO A 47 12.34 -5.76 -20.10
C PRO A 47 12.32 -7.30 -20.17
N ARG A 48 12.17 -7.97 -19.03
CA ARG A 48 12.23 -9.45 -18.92
C ARG A 48 10.91 -10.06 -19.34
N ARG A 49 10.76 -10.48 -20.58
CA ARG A 49 9.52 -11.04 -21.15
C ARG A 49 8.96 -12.25 -20.40
N TRP A 50 9.80 -13.08 -19.81
CA TRP A 50 9.35 -14.23 -19.02
C TRP A 50 8.57 -13.82 -17.76
N VAL A 51 8.89 -12.66 -17.15
CA VAL A 51 8.17 -12.11 -16.00
C VAL A 51 6.75 -11.69 -16.39
N TRP A 52 6.51 -11.36 -17.66
CA TRP A 52 5.23 -10.86 -18.14
C TRP A 52 4.09 -11.86 -17.93
N LEU A 53 4.35 -13.16 -17.98
CA LEU A 53 3.35 -14.20 -17.71
C LEU A 53 2.84 -14.08 -16.26
N VAL A 54 3.76 -13.86 -15.32
CA VAL A 54 3.42 -13.67 -13.89
C VAL A 54 2.70 -12.33 -13.70
N LEU A 55 3.21 -11.27 -14.32
CA LEU A 55 2.59 -9.94 -14.23
C LEU A 55 1.19 -9.90 -14.83
N ALA A 56 0.90 -10.68 -15.88
CA ALA A 56 -0.43 -10.79 -16.46
C ALA A 56 -1.47 -11.37 -15.49
N VAL A 57 -1.06 -12.24 -14.57
CA VAL A 57 -1.92 -12.72 -13.49
C VAL A 57 -2.19 -11.59 -12.48
N PHE A 58 -1.16 -10.86 -12.07
CA PHE A 58 -1.28 -9.75 -11.13
C PHE A 58 -2.05 -8.55 -11.72
N ALA A 59 -1.97 -8.35 -13.04
CA ALA A 59 -2.72 -7.31 -13.75
C ALA A 59 -4.25 -7.47 -13.63
N ARG A 60 -4.76 -8.70 -13.48
CA ARG A 60 -6.19 -8.98 -13.26
C ARG A 60 -6.71 -8.45 -11.93
N ASP A 61 -5.83 -8.26 -10.97
CA ASP A 61 -6.12 -7.70 -9.65
C ASP A 61 -5.61 -6.25 -9.49
N ALA A 62 -5.23 -5.59 -10.58
CA ALA A 62 -4.72 -4.21 -10.56
C ALA A 62 -3.48 -4.01 -9.67
N VAL A 63 -2.56 -4.99 -9.64
CA VAL A 63 -1.32 -4.95 -8.83
C VAL A 63 -0.15 -4.43 -9.63
N MET A 64 0.15 -5.05 -10.78
CA MET A 64 1.27 -4.70 -11.68
C MET A 64 0.93 -5.14 -13.10
N PHE A 65 1.63 -4.58 -14.11
CA PHE A 65 1.30 -4.80 -15.52
C PHE A 65 2.47 -5.40 -16.32
N PRO A 66 2.20 -6.30 -17.29
CA PRO A 66 3.21 -6.86 -18.19
C PRO A 66 3.60 -5.82 -19.26
N VAL A 67 4.38 -4.83 -18.89
CA VAL A 67 4.81 -3.73 -19.75
C VAL A 67 6.29 -3.46 -19.59
N TRP A 68 6.85 -2.77 -20.56
CA TRP A 68 8.14 -2.08 -20.48
C TRP A 68 8.03 -0.83 -21.35
N GLU A 69 7.74 0.30 -20.70
CA GLU A 69 7.43 1.54 -21.40
C GLU A 69 8.10 2.73 -20.71
N HIS A 70 8.39 3.78 -21.48
CA HIS A 70 9.05 5.00 -21.03
C HIS A 70 8.11 6.18 -21.20
N ASP A 71 8.36 7.22 -20.40
CA ASP A 71 7.65 8.50 -20.45
C ASP A 71 6.12 8.35 -20.35
N VAL A 72 5.69 7.46 -19.43
CA VAL A 72 4.28 7.11 -19.21
C VAL A 72 3.61 8.18 -18.35
N PRO A 73 2.65 8.96 -18.86
CA PRO A 73 1.87 9.85 -18.02
C PRO A 73 1.04 9.05 -17.01
N PHE A 74 0.83 9.64 -15.85
CA PHE A 74 -0.03 9.01 -14.84
C PHE A 74 -0.74 10.03 -13.97
N THR A 75 -1.82 9.56 -13.36
CA THR A 75 -2.53 10.26 -12.29
C THR A 75 -2.58 9.38 -11.04
N VAL A 76 -2.63 10.02 -9.88
CA VAL A 76 -2.83 9.34 -8.59
C VAL A 76 -3.93 10.03 -7.81
N GLU A 77 -4.78 9.22 -7.19
CA GLU A 77 -5.80 9.67 -6.26
C GLU A 77 -5.71 8.87 -4.97
N ASN A 78 -5.52 9.58 -3.85
CA ASN A 78 -5.41 9.00 -2.50
C ASN A 78 -6.66 9.37 -1.70
N ARG A 79 -7.39 8.36 -1.21
CA ARG A 79 -8.57 8.54 -0.37
C ARG A 79 -8.40 7.93 1.01
N PRO A 80 -8.74 8.66 2.08
CA PRO A 80 -8.84 8.06 3.40
C PRO A 80 -10.02 7.08 3.41
N VAL A 81 -9.77 5.86 3.85
CA VAL A 81 -10.79 4.81 3.96
C VAL A 81 -10.66 4.10 5.31
N ARG A 82 -11.67 3.31 5.68
CA ARG A 82 -11.58 2.38 6.80
C ARG A 82 -11.65 0.96 6.28
N VAL A 83 -10.66 0.15 6.65
CA VAL A 83 -10.60 -1.26 6.26
C VAL A 83 -11.03 -2.10 7.45
N GLY A 84 -12.05 -2.95 7.28
CA GLY A 84 -12.48 -3.88 8.31
C GLY A 84 -11.36 -4.86 8.66
N ARG A 85 -11.32 -5.31 9.93
CA ARG A 85 -10.41 -6.38 10.36
C ARG A 85 -10.73 -7.62 9.52
N GLY A 86 -9.80 -8.06 8.69
CA GLY A 86 -9.87 -9.38 8.07
C GLY A 86 -10.02 -10.46 9.16
N PRO A 87 -10.57 -11.64 8.86
CA PRO A 87 -10.64 -12.71 9.84
C PRO A 87 -9.23 -12.96 10.39
N ALA A 88 -9.15 -12.99 11.75
CA ALA A 88 -7.91 -13.32 12.42
C ALA A 88 -7.42 -14.69 11.93
N PRO A 89 -6.11 -14.90 11.75
CA PRO A 89 -5.58 -16.23 11.53
C PRO A 89 -5.87 -17.05 12.82
N ASP A 90 -6.59 -18.16 12.64
CA ASP A 90 -6.72 -19.29 13.57
C ASP A 90 -7.27 -19.00 14.99
N GLU A 91 -8.61 -18.86 15.11
CA GLU A 91 -9.31 -19.51 16.21
C GLU A 91 -9.71 -20.91 15.72
N GLU A 92 -8.97 -21.94 16.15
CA GLU A 92 -9.41 -23.32 16.04
C GLU A 92 -10.80 -23.47 16.68
N PRO A 93 -11.74 -24.19 16.05
CA PRO A 93 -13.01 -24.50 16.70
C PRO A 93 -12.74 -25.45 17.87
N GLY A 94 -12.58 -24.86 19.05
CA GLY A 94 -12.53 -25.61 20.30
C GLY A 94 -13.74 -26.50 20.41
N SER A 95 -13.51 -27.81 20.54
CA SER A 95 -14.47 -28.83 20.88
C SER A 95 -15.17 -28.47 22.19
N GLY A 96 -16.31 -27.83 22.12
CA GLY A 96 -17.19 -27.46 23.23
C GLY A 96 -18.40 -28.38 23.28
N ARG A 97 -18.38 -29.30 24.26
CA ARG A 97 -19.40 -30.16 24.78
C ARG A 97 -20.80 -29.55 24.71
N ARG A 98 -21.73 -30.40 24.25
CA ARG A 98 -23.17 -30.23 24.44
C ARG A 98 -23.50 -30.35 25.93
N ASP A 99 -24.22 -29.39 26.48
CA ASP A 99 -25.17 -29.63 27.53
C ASP A 99 -26.35 -28.66 27.40
N ALA A 100 -27.53 -29.28 27.38
CA ALA A 100 -28.83 -28.65 27.31
C ALA A 100 -29.24 -28.11 28.68
N HIS A 101 -29.88 -26.95 28.77
CA HIS A 101 -31.20 -26.73 29.36
C HIS A 101 -31.67 -25.28 29.42
N ARG A 102 -32.83 -25.08 28.81
CA ARG A 102 -34.02 -24.32 29.26
C ARG A 102 -33.93 -22.86 29.75
N SER A 103 -34.89 -22.20 29.14
CA SER A 103 -35.85 -21.19 29.61
C SER A 103 -35.45 -19.73 29.63
N GLY A 104 -36.07 -18.98 28.74
CA GLY A 104 -37.09 -17.95 28.99
C GLY A 104 -36.61 -16.63 29.58
N SER A 105 -36.59 -15.65 28.76
CA SER A 105 -37.40 -14.44 28.91
C SER A 105 -36.91 -13.33 27.99
N SER A 106 -37.90 -12.70 27.36
CA SER A 106 -37.86 -11.50 26.56
C SER A 106 -37.19 -10.32 27.29
N ARG A 107 -36.41 -9.55 26.56
CA ARG A 107 -36.56 -8.10 26.50
C ARG A 107 -35.28 -7.37 26.10
N ALA A 108 -35.55 -6.42 25.29
CA ALA A 108 -34.66 -5.29 24.94
C ALA A 108 -33.62 -5.57 23.85
N ASP A 109 -34.11 -5.39 22.63
CA ASP A 109 -33.41 -4.81 21.51
C ASP A 109 -32.73 -3.50 21.95
N ARG A 110 -31.57 -3.63 22.56
CA ARG A 110 -30.63 -2.53 22.65
C ARG A 110 -29.63 -2.76 21.55
N GLY A 111 -29.77 -1.92 20.51
CA GLY A 111 -28.88 -1.82 19.39
C GLY A 111 -27.43 -2.04 19.81
N ARG A 112 -26.95 -3.22 19.53
CA ARG A 112 -25.55 -3.55 19.56
C ARG A 112 -24.92 -2.82 18.37
N ALA A 113 -24.63 -1.54 18.57
CA ALA A 113 -23.67 -0.84 17.75
C ALA A 113 -22.37 -1.65 17.87
N ASP A 114 -22.22 -2.60 16.95
CA ASP A 114 -21.04 -3.43 16.83
C ASP A 114 -19.91 -2.49 16.45
N GLY A 115 -19.14 -2.06 17.44
CA GLY A 115 -18.00 -1.14 17.33
C GLY A 115 -16.83 -1.74 16.58
N ARG A 116 -17.08 -2.27 15.40
CA ARG A 116 -16.05 -2.57 14.40
C ARG A 116 -15.64 -1.29 13.70
N GLU A 117 -15.04 -0.37 14.45
CA GLU A 117 -14.30 0.69 13.83
C GLU A 117 -13.18 0.09 12.98
N GLY A 118 -13.35 0.12 11.65
CA GLY A 118 -12.32 -0.30 10.72
C GLY A 118 -11.03 0.50 10.97
N ARG A 119 -9.86 -0.10 10.67
CA ARG A 119 -8.57 0.57 10.79
C ARG A 119 -8.45 1.71 9.78
N PRO A 120 -7.85 2.84 10.16
CA PRO A 120 -7.52 3.89 9.21
C PRO A 120 -6.62 3.34 8.11
N ALA A 121 -6.95 3.65 6.87
CA ALA A 121 -6.18 3.31 5.69
C ALA A 121 -6.19 4.45 4.70
N VAL A 122 -5.18 4.49 3.84
CA VAL A 122 -5.16 5.32 2.65
C VAL A 122 -5.20 4.39 1.45
N ARG A 123 -6.24 4.53 0.62
CA ARG A 123 -6.34 3.81 -0.65
C ARG A 123 -5.84 4.71 -1.76
N ALA A 124 -4.92 4.19 -2.56
CA ALA A 124 -4.41 4.86 -3.74
C ALA A 124 -4.90 4.20 -5.01
N HIS A 125 -5.30 5.02 -5.97
CA HIS A 125 -5.59 4.65 -7.35
C HIS A 125 -4.58 5.36 -8.24
N ARG A 126 -3.73 4.60 -8.94
CA ARG A 126 -2.75 5.15 -9.89
C ARG A 126 -3.13 4.71 -11.29
N THR A 127 -3.55 5.63 -12.11
CA THR A 127 -3.88 5.36 -13.52
C THR A 127 -2.69 5.71 -14.39
N PHE A 128 -2.18 4.71 -15.11
CA PHE A 128 -1.08 4.81 -16.05
C PHE A 128 -1.65 4.87 -17.46
N HIS A 129 -1.24 5.87 -18.23
CA HIS A 129 -1.67 6.09 -19.61
C HIS A 129 -0.65 5.49 -20.56
N PHE A 130 -0.70 4.14 -20.70
CA PHE A 130 0.19 3.41 -21.62
C PHE A 130 -0.24 3.58 -23.08
N ALA A 131 0.70 3.40 -24.02
CA ALA A 131 0.38 3.37 -25.44
C ALA A 131 -0.68 2.29 -25.79
N SER A 132 -0.75 1.22 -25.00
CA SER A 132 -1.75 0.14 -25.14
C SER A 132 -3.11 0.42 -24.46
N GLY A 133 -3.29 1.62 -23.87
CA GLY A 133 -4.48 2.03 -23.14
C GLY A 133 -4.26 2.13 -21.62
N ASP A 134 -5.21 2.76 -20.97
CA ASP A 134 -5.16 3.04 -19.54
C ASP A 134 -5.22 1.78 -18.68
N ARG A 135 -4.43 1.79 -17.60
CA ARG A 135 -4.44 0.73 -16.59
C ARG A 135 -4.32 1.34 -15.20
N THR A 136 -5.12 0.85 -14.27
CA THR A 136 -5.14 1.35 -12.89
C THR A 136 -4.53 0.33 -11.95
N MET A 137 -3.54 0.77 -11.16
CA MET A 137 -3.01 0.07 -10.00
C MET A 137 -3.76 0.56 -8.76
N VAL A 138 -4.14 -0.37 -7.89
CA VAL A 138 -4.85 -0.07 -6.65
C VAL A 138 -4.07 -0.65 -5.48
N ASP A 139 -3.89 0.13 -4.44
CA ASP A 139 -3.33 -0.31 -3.17
C ASP A 139 -4.05 0.36 -1.99
N ALA A 140 -3.92 -0.23 -0.83
CA ALA A 140 -4.42 0.34 0.41
C ALA A 140 -3.40 0.10 1.52
N ILE A 141 -2.93 1.18 2.13
CA ILE A 141 -1.94 1.13 3.19
C ILE A 141 -2.62 1.24 4.55
N THR A 142 -2.27 0.33 5.48
CA THR A 142 -2.74 0.28 6.86
C THR A 142 -1.57 0.27 7.84
N ALA A 143 -1.81 0.75 9.06
CA ALA A 143 -0.92 0.53 10.20
C ALA A 143 -1.35 -0.75 10.92
N GLU A 144 -0.44 -1.71 11.03
CA GLU A 144 -0.63 -3.00 11.68
C GLU A 144 0.38 -3.15 12.83
N PRO A 145 0.18 -4.10 13.78
CA PRO A 145 1.15 -4.32 14.85
C PRO A 145 2.57 -4.64 14.36
N GLU A 146 2.69 -5.31 13.22
CA GLU A 146 3.95 -5.67 12.58
C GLU A 146 4.59 -4.54 11.75
N GLY A 147 3.94 -3.39 11.61
CA GLY A 147 4.42 -2.24 10.84
C GLY A 147 3.41 -1.70 9.84
N LEU A 148 3.91 -0.98 8.85
CA LEU A 148 3.11 -0.50 7.74
C LEU A 148 2.82 -1.68 6.79
N VAL A 149 1.55 -1.89 6.43
CA VAL A 149 1.16 -2.97 5.50
C VAL A 149 0.51 -2.37 4.27
N ASP A 150 1.08 -2.69 3.11
CA ASP A 150 0.54 -2.37 1.81
C ASP A 150 -0.26 -3.56 1.27
N HIS A 151 -1.56 -3.35 1.04
CA HIS A 151 -2.49 -4.32 0.47
C HIS A 151 -2.70 -4.01 -1.00
N LEU A 152 -2.02 -4.73 -1.86
CA LEU A 152 -1.99 -4.50 -3.29
C LEU A 152 -3.16 -5.17 -4.01
N GLY A 153 -3.70 -4.44 -4.99
CA GLY A 153 -4.78 -4.88 -5.86
C GLY A 153 -6.18 -4.69 -5.26
N THR A 154 -7.18 -4.82 -6.14
CA THR A 154 -8.59 -4.60 -5.79
C THR A 154 -9.11 -5.58 -4.74
N ARG A 155 -8.52 -6.77 -4.65
CA ARG A 155 -8.90 -7.83 -3.71
C ARG A 155 -7.94 -7.97 -2.54
N GLY A 156 -6.87 -7.17 -2.47
CA GLY A 156 -5.85 -7.25 -1.42
C GLY A 156 -5.20 -8.64 -1.31
N ARG A 157 -5.02 -9.34 -2.44
CA ARG A 157 -4.44 -10.69 -2.45
C ARG A 157 -2.94 -10.71 -2.26
N VAL A 158 -2.30 -9.59 -2.56
CA VAL A 158 -0.86 -9.40 -2.31
C VAL A 158 -0.72 -8.41 -1.19
N SER A 159 0.14 -8.68 -0.23
CA SER A 159 0.46 -7.74 0.83
C SER A 159 1.96 -7.71 1.09
N ALA A 160 2.46 -6.53 1.43
CA ALA A 160 3.83 -6.30 1.82
C ALA A 160 3.88 -5.61 3.19
N VAL A 161 4.60 -6.20 4.14
CA VAL A 161 4.94 -5.53 5.40
C VAL A 161 6.17 -4.68 5.15
N LEU A 162 6.09 -3.41 5.48
CA LEU A 162 7.09 -2.40 5.15
C LEU A 162 7.67 -1.77 6.41
N THR A 163 8.98 -1.53 6.40
CA THR A 163 9.63 -0.61 7.34
C THR A 163 9.67 0.79 6.73
N VAL A 164 9.54 1.79 7.61
CA VAL A 164 9.60 3.21 7.25
C VAL A 164 10.94 3.77 7.71
N GLU A 165 11.71 4.29 6.78
CA GLU A 165 13.01 4.91 7.04
C GLU A 165 13.03 6.33 6.46
N VAL A 166 13.63 7.26 7.19
CA VAL A 166 13.91 8.63 6.72
C VAL A 166 15.37 8.93 7.00
N PRO A 167 16.25 8.88 6.00
CA PRO A 167 17.65 9.20 6.15
C PRO A 167 17.85 10.64 6.70
N ALA A 168 18.71 10.79 7.69
CA ALA A 168 19.01 12.09 8.29
C ALA A 168 20.07 12.86 7.52
N THR A 169 20.91 12.17 6.75
CA THR A 169 22.07 12.73 6.05
C THR A 169 22.24 12.08 4.69
N GLY A 170 23.04 12.69 3.82
CA GLY A 170 23.35 12.20 2.49
C GLY A 170 22.36 12.69 1.41
N PRO A 171 22.47 12.15 0.19
CA PRO A 171 21.69 12.62 -0.95
C PRO A 171 20.17 12.39 -0.82
N ASP A 172 19.79 11.43 0.04
CA ASP A 172 18.37 11.10 0.30
C ASP A 172 17.91 11.64 1.67
N ALA A 173 18.60 12.62 2.25
CA ALA A 173 18.16 13.24 3.49
C ALA A 173 16.75 13.83 3.33
N GLY A 174 15.84 13.48 4.26
CA GLY A 174 14.44 13.89 4.20
C GLY A 174 13.57 13.11 3.23
N ALA A 175 14.09 12.13 2.49
CA ALA A 175 13.30 11.22 1.67
C ALA A 175 12.59 10.18 2.55
N LEU A 176 11.45 9.68 2.08
CA LEU A 176 10.84 8.46 2.62
C LEU A 176 11.39 7.24 1.89
N ARG A 177 11.85 6.26 2.64
CA ARG A 177 12.21 4.94 2.12
C ARG A 177 11.35 3.87 2.77
N LEU A 178 10.69 3.07 1.95
CA LEU A 178 9.91 1.90 2.37
C LEU A 178 10.60 0.64 1.87
N VAL A 179 10.83 -0.31 2.77
CA VAL A 179 11.49 -1.58 2.44
C VAL A 179 10.63 -2.72 2.94
N SER A 180 10.31 -3.68 2.06
CA SER A 180 9.52 -4.83 2.48
C SER A 180 10.37 -5.79 3.33
N THR A 181 9.81 -6.18 4.47
CA THR A 181 10.34 -7.24 5.34
C THR A 181 9.69 -8.59 5.05
N ARG A 182 8.45 -8.56 4.55
CA ARG A 182 7.70 -9.75 4.20
C ARG A 182 6.74 -9.43 3.04
N VAL A 183 6.68 -10.32 2.06
CA VAL A 183 5.68 -10.29 0.99
C VAL A 183 4.86 -11.57 1.08
N SER A 184 3.53 -11.43 1.05
CA SER A 184 2.59 -12.53 1.14
C SER A 184 1.59 -12.49 0.00
N VAL A 185 1.18 -13.68 -0.47
CA VAL A 185 0.15 -13.82 -1.49
C VAL A 185 -0.97 -14.67 -0.91
N ARG A 186 -2.20 -14.19 -0.97
CA ARG A 186 -3.39 -14.93 -0.56
C ARG A 186 -4.01 -15.65 -1.75
N ALA A 187 -4.02 -16.98 -1.68
CA ALA A 187 -4.66 -17.83 -2.68
C ALA A 187 -5.40 -18.98 -1.99
N LEU A 188 -6.56 -19.41 -2.52
CA LEU A 188 -7.35 -20.52 -2.02
C LEU A 188 -7.68 -20.40 -0.51
N GLY A 189 -7.98 -19.19 -0.04
CA GLY A 189 -8.33 -18.94 1.37
C GLY A 189 -7.14 -18.93 2.36
N ARG A 190 -5.91 -19.18 1.88
CA ARG A 190 -4.69 -19.19 2.69
C ARG A 190 -3.72 -18.10 2.29
N ALA A 191 -2.99 -17.56 3.26
CA ALA A 191 -1.86 -16.67 3.02
C ALA A 191 -0.58 -17.48 2.90
N TRP A 192 0.17 -17.25 1.83
CA TRP A 192 1.45 -17.88 1.56
C TRP A 192 2.54 -16.81 1.62
N SER A 193 3.51 -17.00 2.48
CA SER A 193 4.72 -16.19 2.52
C SER A 193 5.87 -16.97 1.90
N LEU A 194 6.61 -16.32 1.02
CA LEU A 194 7.79 -16.93 0.43
C LEU A 194 8.94 -16.93 1.44
N PRO A 195 9.75 -18.00 1.49
CA PRO A 195 10.97 -18.03 2.30
C PRO A 195 11.89 -16.84 1.96
N ALA A 196 12.55 -16.26 2.96
CA ALA A 196 13.39 -15.07 2.81
C ALA A 196 14.45 -15.17 1.69
N GLY A 197 15.00 -16.37 1.45
CA GLY A 197 16.00 -16.61 0.40
C GLY A 197 15.49 -16.51 -1.03
N VAL A 198 14.16 -16.52 -1.25
CA VAL A 198 13.53 -16.42 -2.58
C VAL A 198 12.45 -15.34 -2.62
N ALA A 199 12.10 -14.75 -1.47
CA ALA A 199 11.08 -13.72 -1.38
C ALA A 199 11.50 -12.48 -2.18
N PRO A 200 10.58 -11.92 -2.98
CA PRO A 200 10.83 -10.65 -3.61
C PRO A 200 10.92 -9.53 -2.56
N ARG A 201 11.80 -8.58 -2.80
CA ARG A 201 11.99 -7.38 -1.98
C ARG A 201 11.49 -6.17 -2.75
N VAL A 202 10.64 -5.40 -2.10
CA VAL A 202 10.18 -4.10 -2.58
C VAL A 202 11.00 -3.03 -1.89
N GLU A 203 11.57 -2.12 -2.66
CA GLU A 203 12.15 -0.87 -2.19
C GLU A 203 11.44 0.27 -2.90
N LEU A 204 10.84 1.16 -2.13
CA LEU A 204 10.25 2.41 -2.63
C LEU A 204 10.97 3.56 -1.97
N THR A 205 11.41 4.52 -2.76
CA THR A 205 11.98 5.78 -2.28
C THR A 205 11.21 6.94 -2.88
N GLU A 206 10.78 7.85 -2.02
CA GLU A 206 10.15 9.09 -2.44
C GLU A 206 10.91 10.28 -1.85
N ARG A 207 11.29 11.23 -2.69
CA ARG A 207 11.99 12.45 -2.30
C ARG A 207 11.37 13.66 -2.98
N PHE A 208 11.47 14.81 -2.36
CA PHE A 208 11.08 16.07 -2.99
C PHE A 208 12.30 16.72 -3.63
N ASP A 209 12.11 17.25 -4.82
CA ASP A 209 13.08 18.01 -5.58
C ASP A 209 12.64 19.48 -5.57
N ASP A 210 13.29 20.28 -4.72
CA ASP A 210 12.94 21.69 -4.51
C ASP A 210 13.21 22.55 -5.76
N GLU A 211 14.22 22.20 -6.55
CA GLU A 211 14.57 22.95 -7.76
C GLU A 211 13.49 22.76 -8.85
N ALA A 212 13.01 21.54 -9.02
CA ALA A 212 11.99 21.23 -10.02
C ALA A 212 10.54 21.38 -9.47
N ASP A 213 10.36 21.58 -8.15
CA ASP A 213 9.07 21.58 -7.43
C ASP A 213 8.23 20.34 -7.75
N VAL A 214 8.85 19.16 -7.65
CA VAL A 214 8.20 17.88 -7.91
C VAL A 214 8.60 16.82 -6.88
N GLN A 215 7.68 15.90 -6.62
CA GLN A 215 7.96 14.66 -5.88
C GLN A 215 8.51 13.62 -6.85
N ARG A 216 9.67 13.05 -6.53
CA ARG A 216 10.28 11.95 -7.27
C ARG A 216 10.01 10.65 -6.57
N VAL A 217 9.60 9.65 -7.32
CA VAL A 217 9.32 8.31 -6.84
C VAL A 217 10.15 7.28 -7.60
N SER A 218 10.69 6.32 -6.87
CA SER A 218 11.37 5.15 -7.43
C SER A 218 10.93 3.91 -6.67
N LEU A 219 10.39 2.94 -7.37
CA LEU A 219 10.07 1.62 -6.85
C LEU A 219 10.86 0.56 -7.60
N VAL A 220 11.49 -0.33 -6.85
CA VAL A 220 12.18 -1.50 -7.38
C VAL A 220 11.66 -2.75 -6.67
N LEU A 221 11.14 -3.68 -7.45
CA LEU A 221 10.86 -5.04 -7.02
C LEU A 221 12.01 -5.93 -7.51
N SER A 222 12.74 -6.52 -6.59
CA SER A 222 13.85 -7.43 -6.89
C SER A 222 13.66 -8.78 -6.21
N ALA A 223 14.34 -9.80 -6.70
CA ALA A 223 14.43 -11.08 -6.02
C ALA A 223 15.88 -11.55 -5.99
N PRO A 224 16.30 -12.30 -4.94
CA PRO A 224 17.61 -12.93 -4.90
C PRO A 224 17.87 -13.72 -6.20
N VAL A 225 19.11 -13.76 -6.69
CA VAL A 225 19.53 -14.44 -7.91
C VAL A 225 18.92 -13.86 -9.20
N LEU A 226 17.63 -13.49 -9.20
CA LEU A 226 16.93 -12.97 -10.39
C LEU A 226 17.19 -11.49 -10.62
N GLY A 227 17.60 -10.73 -9.60
CA GLY A 227 17.76 -9.28 -9.67
C GLY A 227 16.42 -8.53 -9.83
N THR A 228 16.43 -7.40 -10.52
CA THR A 228 15.25 -6.57 -10.72
C THR A 228 14.19 -7.29 -11.56
N LEU A 229 13.00 -7.44 -11.00
CA LEU A 229 11.83 -8.05 -11.65
C LEU A 229 10.87 -7.01 -12.22
N TYR A 230 10.74 -5.86 -11.54
CA TYR A 230 9.85 -4.77 -11.94
C TYR A 230 10.38 -3.46 -11.37
N ARG A 231 10.17 -2.38 -12.07
CA ARG A 231 10.46 -1.05 -11.54
C ARG A 231 9.55 0.00 -12.15
N TYR A 232 9.32 1.08 -11.41
CA TYR A 232 8.89 2.34 -11.99
C TYR A 232 9.67 3.50 -11.34
N GLU A 233 9.88 4.54 -12.11
CA GLU A 233 10.64 5.70 -11.70
C GLU A 233 10.10 6.93 -12.40
N GLY A 234 9.79 7.99 -11.65
CA GLY A 234 9.18 9.18 -12.22
C GLY A 234 9.09 10.35 -11.27
N ALA A 235 8.35 11.36 -11.72
CA ALA A 235 8.10 12.58 -10.96
C ALA A 235 6.66 13.05 -11.14
N PHE A 236 6.09 13.68 -10.10
CA PHE A 236 4.72 14.19 -10.13
C PHE A 236 4.54 15.37 -9.18
N ARG A 237 3.47 16.11 -9.39
CA ARG A 237 2.97 17.10 -8.43
C ARG A 237 1.75 16.54 -7.73
N TYR A 238 1.60 16.92 -6.46
CA TYR A 238 0.52 16.42 -5.62
C TYR A 238 -0.07 17.54 -4.75
N ALA A 239 -1.38 17.53 -4.59
CA ALA A 239 -2.10 18.41 -3.70
C ALA A 239 -3.25 17.68 -3.01
N VAL A 240 -3.61 18.13 -1.80
CA VAL A 240 -4.82 17.73 -1.11
C VAL A 240 -5.89 18.77 -1.44
N VAL A 241 -6.96 18.33 -2.09
CA VAL A 241 -8.04 19.18 -2.62
C VAL A 241 -9.39 18.73 -2.09
N PRO A 242 -10.44 19.61 -2.08
CA PRO A 242 -11.79 19.19 -1.73
C PRO A 242 -12.24 18.01 -2.61
N ASP A 243 -12.99 17.09 -2.02
CA ASP A 243 -13.62 15.96 -2.72
C ASP A 243 -14.98 16.44 -3.26
N GLU A 244 -15.02 16.81 -4.52
CA GLU A 244 -16.21 17.31 -5.24
C GLU A 244 -17.13 16.17 -5.65
#